data_486ec47d62b6eef41dac0694d6f48340
#
_entry.id   486ec47d62b6eef41dac0694d6f48340
#
_cell.length_a   1.000
_cell.length_b   1.000
_cell.length_c   1.000
_cell.angle_alpha   90.00
_cell.angle_beta   90.00
_cell.angle_gamma   90.00
#
_symmetry.space_group_name_H-M   'P 1'
#
loop_
_entity.id
_entity.type
_entity.pdbx_description
1 polymer ?
#
loop_
_entity_poly.entity_id
_entity_poly.type
_entity_poly.pdbx_seq_one_letter_code
_entity_poly.pdbx_strand_id
1 'polypeptide(L)'
;PIPSKWDFSCELTIDSKLLDEYNAANECDYAMLPSTAYTLETTVNFTNDMESVKEANIEVDRTGLSYGNYVLPICLSSCTKPQFVIDAERNTSLYAISYVPDASKLTKVDLKENMISIFPDPTNEGSIAEMLDGKEDTYYHSNWSGVAPMPHWIQITLPKESTAVSIGYQIRHNNNNGAPL
;
A
#
# COMPACT_ATOMS: atom_id res chain seq x y z
N PRO A 1 -35.35 23.77 -15.27
CA PRO A 1 -36.42 23.28 -14.39
C PRO A 1 -36.53 21.78 -14.59
N ILE A 2 -36.47 21.02 -13.53
CA ILE A 2 -36.69 19.58 -13.54
C ILE A 2 -38.23 19.41 -13.64
N PRO A 3 -38.77 18.94 -14.75
CA PRO A 3 -40.22 19.07 -14.97
C PRO A 3 -41.04 17.92 -14.39
N SER A 4 -40.39 16.88 -13.87
CA SER A 4 -41.06 15.69 -13.32
C SER A 4 -40.15 14.94 -12.40
N LYS A 5 -40.73 14.06 -11.59
CA LYS A 5 -40.00 13.15 -10.74
C LYS A 5 -39.12 12.21 -11.57
N TRP A 6 -37.95 11.94 -11.08
CA TRP A 6 -37.03 10.97 -11.68
C TRP A 6 -37.49 9.53 -11.43
N ASP A 7 -37.35 8.69 -12.43
CA ASP A 7 -37.58 7.24 -12.33
C ASP A 7 -36.62 6.53 -13.27
N PHE A 8 -35.43 6.24 -12.76
CA PHE A 8 -34.36 5.54 -13.45
C PHE A 8 -33.31 5.05 -12.47
N SER A 9 -32.43 4.19 -12.93
CA SER A 9 -31.23 3.76 -12.19
C SER A 9 -29.95 3.98 -13.00
N CYS A 10 -28.85 4.10 -12.28
CA CYS A 10 -27.52 4.14 -12.82
C CYS A 10 -26.72 2.96 -12.28
N GLU A 11 -25.83 2.40 -13.11
CA GLU A 11 -24.96 1.29 -12.74
C GLU A 11 -23.50 1.77 -12.63
N LEU A 12 -22.87 1.35 -11.54
CA LEU A 12 -21.45 1.53 -11.29
C LEU A 12 -20.71 0.21 -11.50
N THR A 13 -19.58 0.27 -12.17
CA THR A 13 -18.71 -0.88 -12.43
C THR A 13 -17.27 -0.58 -12.08
N ILE A 14 -16.48 -1.62 -11.86
CA ILE A 14 -15.02 -1.51 -11.69
C ILE A 14 -14.37 -1.69 -13.06
N ASP A 15 -13.54 -0.74 -13.47
CA ASP A 15 -12.79 -0.82 -14.71
C ASP A 15 -11.28 -0.92 -14.43
N SER A 16 -10.72 -2.11 -14.63
CA SER A 16 -9.31 -2.38 -14.38
C SER A 16 -8.35 -1.64 -15.30
N LYS A 17 -8.79 -1.21 -16.48
CA LYS A 17 -7.95 -0.45 -17.42
C LYS A 17 -7.56 0.91 -16.86
N LEU A 18 -8.43 1.51 -16.04
CA LEU A 18 -8.17 2.78 -15.39
C LEU A 18 -7.04 2.69 -14.36
N LEU A 19 -6.71 1.50 -13.85
CA LEU A 19 -5.56 1.31 -12.97
C LEU A 19 -4.25 1.46 -13.75
N ASP A 20 -4.16 0.86 -14.94
CA ASP A 20 -2.96 0.95 -15.78
C ASP A 20 -2.73 2.42 -16.20
N GLU A 21 -3.80 3.11 -16.57
CA GLU A 21 -3.76 4.53 -16.92
C GLU A 21 -3.34 5.40 -15.71
N TYR A 22 -3.87 5.11 -14.52
CA TYR A 22 -3.51 5.79 -13.29
C TYR A 22 -2.03 5.60 -12.95
N ASN A 23 -1.54 4.36 -13.00
CA ASN A 23 -0.16 4.04 -12.70
C ASN A 23 0.80 4.71 -13.69
N ALA A 24 0.47 4.69 -14.96
CA ALA A 24 1.27 5.36 -16.00
C ALA A 24 1.30 6.88 -15.81
N ALA A 25 0.16 7.50 -15.50
CA ALA A 25 0.04 8.94 -15.33
C ALA A 25 0.73 9.47 -14.07
N ASN A 26 0.86 8.64 -13.02
CA ASN A 26 1.43 9.02 -11.73
C ASN A 26 2.81 8.40 -11.48
N GLU A 27 3.39 7.70 -12.46
CA GLU A 27 4.69 7.01 -12.35
C GLU A 27 4.76 6.11 -11.10
N CYS A 28 3.70 5.35 -10.84
CA CYS A 28 3.56 4.51 -9.66
C CYS A 28 3.14 3.08 -10.04
N ASP A 29 3.15 2.18 -9.05
CA ASP A 29 2.81 0.75 -9.21
C ASP A 29 1.78 0.35 -8.14
N TYR A 30 0.60 0.92 -8.21
CA TYR A 30 -0.50 0.58 -7.31
C TYR A 30 -1.18 -0.71 -7.79
N ALA A 31 -1.60 -1.54 -6.84
CA ALA A 31 -2.38 -2.73 -7.12
C ALA A 31 -3.89 -2.43 -7.16
N MET A 32 -4.66 -3.28 -7.83
CA MET A 32 -6.12 -3.26 -7.70
C MET A 32 -6.52 -3.60 -6.27
N LEU A 33 -7.44 -2.84 -5.67
CA LEU A 33 -8.01 -3.20 -4.39
C LEU A 33 -8.73 -4.55 -4.53
N PRO A 34 -8.38 -5.59 -3.73
CA PRO A 34 -9.02 -6.89 -3.81
C PRO A 34 -10.53 -6.82 -3.59
N SER A 35 -11.30 -7.58 -4.35
CA SER A 35 -12.77 -7.60 -4.25
C SER A 35 -13.29 -8.06 -2.87
N THR A 36 -12.46 -8.74 -2.09
CA THR A 36 -12.75 -9.13 -0.71
C THR A 36 -12.56 -7.99 0.30
N ALA A 37 -11.93 -6.90 -0.11
CA ALA A 37 -11.58 -5.77 0.76
C ALA A 37 -12.57 -4.59 0.63
N TYR A 38 -13.62 -4.72 -0.16
CA TYR A 38 -14.63 -3.66 -0.26
C TYR A 38 -16.02 -4.20 -0.57
N THR A 39 -17.02 -3.41 -0.24
CA THR A 39 -18.37 -3.51 -0.77
C THR A 39 -18.71 -2.20 -1.49
N LEU A 40 -19.35 -2.32 -2.65
CA LEU A 40 -19.77 -1.18 -3.46
C LEU A 40 -21.25 -1.31 -3.73
N GLU A 41 -22.01 -0.26 -3.49
CA GLU A 41 -23.36 -0.11 -4.00
C GLU A 41 -23.29 0.13 -5.51
N THR A 42 -23.56 -0.92 -6.29
CA THR A 42 -23.38 -0.88 -7.75
C THR A 42 -24.55 -0.23 -8.48
N THR A 43 -25.73 -0.14 -7.87
CA THR A 43 -26.94 0.41 -8.48
C THR A 43 -27.44 1.60 -7.68
N VAL A 44 -27.51 2.75 -8.30
CA VAL A 44 -28.06 3.98 -7.70
C VAL A 44 -29.42 4.27 -8.30
N ASN A 45 -30.46 4.31 -7.46
CA ASN A 45 -31.84 4.46 -7.89
C ASN A 45 -32.36 5.88 -7.66
N PHE A 46 -32.98 6.42 -8.68
CA PHE A 46 -33.78 7.66 -8.66
C PHE A 46 -35.25 7.27 -8.84
N THR A 47 -35.93 6.89 -7.78
CA THR A 47 -37.29 6.38 -7.85
C THR A 47 -38.27 7.43 -7.36
N ASN A 48 -39.10 7.92 -8.26
CA ASN A 48 -40.16 8.91 -7.98
C ASN A 48 -39.59 10.14 -7.20
N ASP A 49 -38.38 10.54 -7.55
CA ASP A 49 -37.56 11.47 -6.81
C ASP A 49 -37.40 12.80 -7.57
N MET A 50 -37.15 13.87 -6.84
CA MET A 50 -36.80 15.19 -7.37
C MET A 50 -35.34 15.56 -7.10
N GLU A 51 -34.61 14.73 -6.35
CA GLU A 51 -33.19 14.94 -6.10
C GLU A 51 -32.39 14.74 -7.39
N SER A 52 -31.46 15.63 -7.62
CA SER A 52 -30.56 15.57 -8.77
C SER A 52 -29.22 14.93 -8.45
N VAL A 53 -29.01 14.57 -7.19
CA VAL A 53 -27.78 13.95 -6.69
C VAL A 53 -28.15 12.77 -5.80
N LYS A 54 -27.47 11.67 -6.00
CA LYS A 54 -27.52 10.49 -5.14
C LYS A 54 -26.10 10.07 -4.79
N GLU A 55 -25.96 9.48 -3.62
CA GLU A 55 -24.71 8.91 -3.16
C GLU A 55 -24.70 7.40 -3.38
N ALA A 56 -23.56 6.86 -3.75
CA ALA A 56 -23.28 5.44 -3.73
C ALA A 56 -22.31 5.13 -2.58
N ASN A 57 -22.62 4.13 -1.79
CA ASN A 57 -21.81 3.78 -0.62
C ASN A 57 -20.68 2.82 -1.02
N ILE A 58 -19.49 3.11 -0.49
CA ILE A 58 -18.33 2.24 -0.58
C ILE A 58 -17.85 1.98 0.85
N GLU A 59 -17.79 0.74 1.23
CA GLU A 59 -17.17 0.32 2.49
C GLU A 59 -15.87 -0.42 2.18
N VAL A 60 -14.79 -0.07 2.86
CA VAL A 60 -13.48 -0.72 2.71
C VAL A 60 -13.13 -1.44 3.99
N ASP A 61 -13.02 -2.77 3.91
CA ASP A 61 -12.45 -3.60 4.97
C ASP A 61 -10.96 -3.83 4.71
N ARG A 62 -10.15 -3.29 5.59
CA ARG A 62 -8.68 -3.44 5.51
C ARG A 62 -8.17 -4.72 6.17
N THR A 63 -9.06 -5.50 6.78
CA THR A 63 -8.71 -6.78 7.38
C THR A 63 -8.20 -7.73 6.29
N GLY A 64 -6.97 -8.18 6.40
CA GLY A 64 -6.37 -9.07 5.41
C GLY A 64 -5.69 -8.39 4.22
N LEU A 65 -5.69 -7.06 4.14
CA LEU A 65 -4.82 -6.37 3.19
C LEU A 65 -3.35 -6.53 3.59
N SER A 66 -2.50 -6.75 2.61
CA SER A 66 -1.05 -6.64 2.77
C SER A 66 -0.62 -5.17 2.78
N TYR A 67 0.58 -4.90 3.30
CA TYR A 67 1.20 -3.59 3.12
C TYR A 67 1.27 -3.26 1.63
N GLY A 68 0.84 -2.07 1.28
CA GLY A 68 0.87 -1.63 -0.12
C GLY A 68 -0.06 -0.47 -0.43
N ASN A 69 -0.02 -0.09 -1.68
CA ASN A 69 -0.87 0.94 -2.25
C ASN A 69 -1.85 0.30 -3.22
N TYR A 70 -3.09 0.70 -3.13
CA TYR A 70 -4.20 0.14 -3.91
C TYR A 70 -5.01 1.24 -4.57
N VAL A 71 -5.64 0.92 -5.69
CA VAL A 71 -6.63 1.77 -6.35
C VAL A 71 -7.92 0.99 -6.57
N LEU A 72 -9.04 1.61 -6.30
CA LEU A 72 -10.36 1.14 -6.69
C LEU A 72 -10.93 2.09 -7.76
N PRO A 73 -10.88 1.71 -9.04
CA PRO A 73 -11.40 2.52 -10.13
C PRO A 73 -12.88 2.22 -10.36
N ILE A 74 -13.74 3.20 -10.15
CA ILE A 74 -15.18 3.08 -10.31
C ILE A 74 -15.62 3.89 -11.52
N CYS A 75 -16.44 3.29 -12.37
CA CYS A 75 -16.98 3.91 -13.56
C CYS A 75 -18.52 3.89 -13.51
N LEU A 76 -19.14 5.03 -13.80
CA LEU A 76 -20.56 5.09 -14.13
C LEU A 76 -20.72 4.53 -15.55
N SER A 77 -21.23 3.31 -15.65
CA SER A 77 -21.23 2.52 -16.89
C SER A 77 -22.51 2.60 -17.69
N SER A 78 -23.65 2.75 -17.01
CA SER A 78 -24.94 2.82 -17.70
C SER A 78 -26.00 3.60 -16.91
N CYS A 79 -27.05 3.98 -17.62
CA CYS A 79 -28.25 4.56 -17.05
C CYS A 79 -29.45 3.98 -17.79
N THR A 80 -30.50 3.64 -17.06
CA THR A 80 -31.75 3.06 -17.66
C THR A 80 -32.59 4.06 -18.44
N LYS A 81 -32.24 5.35 -18.36
CA LYS A 81 -32.96 6.42 -19.12
C LYS A 81 -32.19 6.72 -20.43
N PRO A 82 -32.68 6.33 -21.59
CA PRO A 82 -31.94 6.46 -22.85
C PRO A 82 -31.69 7.92 -23.28
N GLN A 83 -32.42 8.87 -22.69
CA GLN A 83 -32.20 10.29 -22.93
C GLN A 83 -30.99 10.88 -22.20
N PHE A 84 -30.45 10.16 -21.22
CA PHE A 84 -29.29 10.59 -20.46
C PHE A 84 -28.03 10.04 -21.11
N VAL A 85 -27.14 10.93 -21.42
CA VAL A 85 -25.82 10.60 -21.95
C VAL A 85 -24.82 10.71 -20.80
N ILE A 86 -24.09 9.66 -20.61
CA ILE A 86 -22.99 9.65 -19.61
C ILE A 86 -21.86 10.52 -20.16
N ASP A 87 -21.41 11.47 -19.35
CA ASP A 87 -20.26 12.31 -19.66
C ASP A 87 -18.99 11.48 -19.53
N ALA A 88 -18.36 11.17 -20.65
CA ALA A 88 -17.15 10.33 -20.70
C ALA A 88 -15.92 10.95 -19.99
N GLU A 89 -15.92 12.27 -19.77
CA GLU A 89 -14.83 12.94 -19.06
C GLU A 89 -15.01 12.94 -17.53
N ARG A 90 -16.23 12.61 -17.05
CA ARG A 90 -16.60 12.72 -15.64
C ARG A 90 -17.26 11.48 -15.06
N ASN A 91 -17.22 10.38 -15.76
CA ASN A 91 -17.89 9.15 -15.37
C ASN A 91 -17.02 8.23 -14.52
N THR A 92 -15.80 8.62 -14.15
CA THR A 92 -14.85 7.80 -13.40
C THR A 92 -14.44 8.44 -12.08
N SER A 93 -14.21 7.60 -11.10
CA SER A 93 -13.65 7.98 -9.81
C SER A 93 -12.59 6.97 -9.40
N LEU A 94 -11.42 7.45 -8.99
CA LEU A 94 -10.29 6.64 -8.59
C LEU A 94 -10.04 6.85 -7.08
N TYR A 95 -10.23 5.79 -6.30
CA TYR A 95 -9.97 5.81 -4.86
C TYR A 95 -8.62 5.18 -4.58
N ALA A 96 -7.61 6.00 -4.32
CA ALA A 96 -6.29 5.55 -3.93
C ALA A 96 -6.24 5.30 -2.41
N ILE A 97 -5.79 4.13 -2.03
CA ILE A 97 -5.75 3.66 -0.65
C ILE A 97 -4.35 3.16 -0.34
N SER A 98 -3.68 3.79 0.60
CA SER A 98 -2.42 3.28 1.16
C SER A 98 -2.70 2.55 2.45
N TYR A 99 -2.26 1.30 2.54
CA TYR A 99 -2.40 0.50 3.73
C TYR A 99 -1.03 0.22 4.37
N VAL A 100 -0.86 0.75 5.56
CA VAL A 100 0.28 0.47 6.43
C VAL A 100 -0.26 -0.26 7.66
N PRO A 101 0.17 -1.49 7.94
CA PRO A 101 -0.23 -2.19 9.14
C PRO A 101 0.08 -1.37 10.40
N ASP A 102 -0.81 -1.43 11.37
CA ASP A 102 -0.59 -0.82 12.67
C ASP A 102 0.55 -1.54 13.39
N ALA A 103 1.71 -0.88 13.50
CA ALA A 103 2.90 -1.46 14.12
C ALA A 103 2.66 -1.90 15.57
N SER A 104 1.71 -1.28 16.29
CA SER A 104 1.35 -1.66 17.65
C SER A 104 0.70 -3.05 17.75
N LYS A 105 0.16 -3.56 16.65
CA LYS A 105 -0.46 -4.88 16.54
C LYS A 105 0.50 -5.97 16.05
N LEU A 106 1.70 -5.59 15.65
CA LEU A 106 2.72 -6.55 15.22
C LEU A 106 3.35 -7.24 16.44
N THR A 107 3.64 -8.52 16.29
CA THR A 107 4.36 -9.26 17.33
C THR A 107 5.85 -8.92 17.23
N LYS A 108 6.41 -8.41 18.31
CA LYS A 108 7.85 -8.17 18.38
C LYS A 108 8.62 -9.49 18.24
N VAL A 109 9.60 -9.49 17.37
CA VAL A 109 10.58 -10.57 17.21
C VAL A 109 11.91 -10.11 17.79
N ASP A 110 12.40 -10.79 18.82
CA ASP A 110 13.74 -10.54 19.32
C ASP A 110 14.76 -11.23 18.42
N LEU A 111 15.49 -10.45 17.66
CA LEU A 111 16.48 -10.93 16.70
C LEU A 111 17.65 -11.60 17.43
N LYS A 112 18.13 -12.68 16.82
CA LYS A 112 19.31 -13.43 17.27
C LYS A 112 20.31 -13.53 16.12
N GLU A 113 21.59 -13.69 16.43
CA GLU A 113 22.64 -13.77 15.43
C GLU A 113 22.37 -14.83 14.35
N ASN A 114 21.85 -16.00 14.73
CA ASN A 114 21.54 -17.08 13.81
C ASN A 114 20.35 -16.80 12.86
N MET A 115 19.66 -15.69 13.05
CA MET A 115 18.59 -15.21 12.17
C MET A 115 19.11 -14.22 11.13
N ILE A 116 20.37 -13.82 11.21
CA ILE A 116 20.94 -12.75 10.40
C ILE A 116 22.07 -13.30 9.53
N SER A 117 22.02 -12.97 8.26
CA SER A 117 23.11 -13.19 7.31
C SER A 117 23.51 -11.85 6.72
N ILE A 118 24.77 -11.66 6.48
CA ILE A 118 25.35 -10.41 6.00
C ILE A 118 26.31 -10.65 4.84
N PHE A 119 26.46 -9.66 3.99
CA PHE A 119 27.50 -9.66 2.96
C PHE A 119 27.96 -8.24 2.65
N PRO A 120 29.25 -8.01 2.54
CA PRO A 120 30.37 -8.89 2.94
C PRO A 120 30.49 -8.98 4.46
N ASP A 121 31.14 -10.04 4.94
CA ASP A 121 31.44 -10.18 6.37
C ASP A 121 32.27 -8.99 6.86
N PRO A 122 31.98 -8.45 8.05
CA PRO A 122 32.83 -7.42 8.65
C PRO A 122 34.17 -8.03 9.06
N THR A 123 35.25 -7.43 8.60
CA THR A 123 36.61 -7.95 8.89
C THR A 123 37.39 -7.08 9.86
N ASN A 124 36.95 -5.83 10.04
CA ASN A 124 37.75 -4.84 10.78
C ASN A 124 37.10 -4.36 12.05
N GLU A 125 35.81 -4.05 11.99
CA GLU A 125 35.05 -3.57 13.14
C GLU A 125 33.56 -3.82 12.92
N GLY A 126 32.83 -3.93 14.00
CA GLY A 126 31.40 -4.13 14.00
C GLY A 126 31.02 -5.57 13.66
N SER A 127 30.11 -6.13 14.41
CA SER A 127 29.66 -7.51 14.26
C SER A 127 28.13 -7.60 14.35
N ILE A 128 27.55 -8.76 14.00
CA ILE A 128 26.12 -9.03 14.22
C ILE A 128 25.82 -8.97 15.73
N ALA A 129 26.71 -9.49 16.58
CA ALA A 129 26.52 -9.46 18.02
C ALA A 129 26.41 -8.02 18.53
N GLU A 130 27.29 -7.13 18.07
CA GLU A 130 27.29 -5.71 18.44
C GLU A 130 26.08 -4.95 17.89
N MET A 131 25.53 -5.39 16.77
CA MET A 131 24.27 -4.83 16.24
C MET A 131 23.07 -5.18 17.14
N LEU A 132 23.13 -6.28 17.89
CA LEU A 132 22.02 -6.83 18.67
C LEU A 132 22.15 -6.65 20.19
N ASP A 133 23.25 -6.11 20.69
CA ASP A 133 23.54 -6.05 22.12
C ASP A 133 22.83 -4.95 22.90
N GLY A 134 22.10 -4.07 22.16
CA GLY A 134 21.30 -2.98 22.73
C GLY A 134 22.12 -1.81 23.27
N LYS A 135 23.38 -1.70 22.95
CA LYS A 135 24.24 -0.59 23.38
C LYS A 135 24.37 0.46 22.26
N GLU A 136 24.46 1.71 22.64
CA GLU A 136 24.56 2.82 21.69
C GLU A 136 25.97 3.08 21.17
N ASP A 137 26.99 2.56 21.89
CA ASP A 137 28.41 2.72 21.58
C ASP A 137 29.00 1.57 20.77
N THR A 138 28.26 0.48 20.63
CA THR A 138 28.57 -0.65 19.74
C THR A 138 27.73 -0.57 18.48
N TYR A 139 28.18 -1.15 17.38
CA TYR A 139 27.50 -1.06 16.10
C TYR A 139 27.93 -2.17 15.14
N TYR A 140 27.12 -2.42 14.14
CA TYR A 140 27.51 -3.18 12.96
C TYR A 140 28.16 -2.24 11.93
N HIS A 141 29.20 -2.70 11.29
CA HIS A 141 29.81 -2.03 10.15
C HIS A 141 30.12 -3.04 9.05
N SER A 142 29.59 -2.82 7.84
CA SER A 142 29.96 -3.65 6.69
C SER A 142 31.45 -3.48 6.39
N ASN A 143 32.05 -4.49 5.77
CA ASN A 143 33.46 -4.40 5.38
C ASN A 143 33.72 -3.17 4.51
N TRP A 144 34.61 -2.28 4.98
CA TRP A 144 34.98 -1.04 4.31
C TRP A 144 36.44 -1.01 3.91
N SER A 145 37.23 -1.95 4.36
CA SER A 145 38.67 -2.04 3.99
C SER A 145 38.85 -2.95 2.79
N GLY A 146 39.69 -2.48 1.86
CA GLY A 146 39.90 -3.17 0.61
C GLY A 146 38.74 -2.95 -0.39
N VAL A 147 38.68 -3.76 -1.41
CA VAL A 147 37.61 -3.71 -2.42
C VAL A 147 36.50 -4.67 -2.01
N ALA A 148 35.62 -4.23 -1.12
CA ALA A 148 34.43 -4.99 -0.81
C ALA A 148 33.43 -4.88 -1.98
N PRO A 149 32.98 -6.00 -2.57
CA PRO A 149 32.07 -5.95 -3.71
C PRO A 149 30.69 -5.46 -3.30
N MET A 150 30.05 -4.70 -4.18
CA MET A 150 28.63 -4.33 -4.03
C MET A 150 27.72 -5.37 -4.70
N PRO A 151 26.47 -5.55 -4.25
CA PRO A 151 25.81 -4.82 -3.15
C PRO A 151 26.19 -5.35 -1.79
N HIS A 152 26.19 -4.48 -0.75
CA HIS A 152 26.21 -4.90 0.63
C HIS A 152 24.76 -5.16 1.09
N TRP A 153 24.53 -6.21 1.86
CA TRP A 153 23.19 -6.55 2.32
C TRP A 153 23.19 -7.19 3.73
N ILE A 154 22.05 -7.01 4.39
CA ILE A 154 21.70 -7.70 5.63
C ILE A 154 20.39 -8.44 5.33
N GLN A 155 20.39 -9.76 5.52
CA GLN A 155 19.21 -10.59 5.39
C GLN A 155 18.75 -11.06 6.76
N ILE A 156 17.48 -10.91 7.06
CA ILE A 156 16.85 -11.38 8.30
C ILE A 156 15.92 -12.53 7.97
N THR A 157 16.12 -13.68 8.60
CA THR A 157 15.23 -14.84 8.49
C THR A 157 14.26 -14.83 9.64
N LEU A 158 12.99 -14.60 9.36
CA LEU A 158 11.94 -14.59 10.36
C LEU A 158 11.57 -16.01 10.81
N PRO A 159 11.17 -16.22 12.08
CA PRO A 159 10.78 -17.54 12.61
C PRO A 159 9.44 -18.05 12.02
N LYS A 160 8.67 -17.16 11.41
CA LYS A 160 7.40 -17.45 10.75
C LYS A 160 7.30 -16.67 9.46
N GLU A 161 6.59 -17.22 8.50
CA GLU A 161 6.11 -16.47 7.35
C GLU A 161 5.19 -15.33 7.81
N SER A 162 5.39 -14.15 7.23
CA SER A 162 4.68 -12.93 7.64
C SER A 162 4.30 -12.12 6.41
N THR A 163 3.08 -11.61 6.40
CA THR A 163 2.56 -10.75 5.32
C THR A 163 2.91 -9.28 5.52
N ALA A 164 3.31 -8.91 6.73
CA ALA A 164 3.75 -7.56 7.06
C ALA A 164 4.86 -7.60 8.11
N VAL A 165 5.88 -6.78 7.91
CA VAL A 165 6.97 -6.61 8.85
C VAL A 165 7.27 -5.12 9.04
N SER A 166 7.74 -4.79 10.24
CA SER A 166 8.31 -3.48 10.54
C SER A 166 9.70 -3.69 11.13
N ILE A 167 10.67 -2.96 10.64
CA ILE A 167 12.06 -3.02 11.12
C ILE A 167 12.39 -1.68 11.73
N GLY A 168 12.68 -1.69 13.04
CA GLY A 168 13.30 -0.56 13.72
C GLY A 168 14.80 -0.70 13.68
N TYR A 169 15.51 0.35 13.34
CA TYR A 169 16.98 0.39 13.43
C TYR A 169 17.42 1.71 14.03
N GLN A 170 18.58 1.67 14.68
CA GLN A 170 19.25 2.84 15.21
C GLN A 170 20.58 3.02 14.47
N ILE A 171 20.80 4.21 13.95
CA ILE A 171 22.09 4.55 13.32
C ILE A 171 23.17 4.71 14.41
N ARG A 172 24.43 4.51 14.02
CA ARG A 172 25.58 4.71 14.89
C ARG A 172 25.56 6.10 15.51
N HIS A 173 25.72 6.18 16.81
CA HIS A 173 25.85 7.45 17.53
C HIS A 173 27.03 8.27 16.97
N ASN A 174 26.82 9.57 16.75
CA ASN A 174 27.82 10.51 16.20
C ASN A 174 28.33 10.22 14.76
N ASN A 175 27.66 9.38 14.00
CA ASN A 175 28.00 9.12 12.60
C ASN A 175 26.76 9.00 11.73
N ASN A 176 26.39 10.05 11.03
CA ASN A 176 25.19 10.08 10.17
C ASN A 176 25.42 9.49 8.76
N ASN A 177 26.64 9.02 8.44
CA ASN A 177 26.98 8.56 7.11
C ASN A 177 26.62 7.08 6.85
N GLY A 178 26.06 6.38 7.80
CA GLY A 178 25.77 4.95 7.75
C GLY A 178 24.29 4.59 7.75
N ALA A 179 23.40 5.53 7.49
CA ALA A 179 21.97 5.21 7.38
C ALA A 179 21.70 4.35 6.14
N PRO A 180 20.86 3.31 6.24
CA PRO A 180 20.35 2.60 5.08
C PRO A 180 19.60 3.56 4.15
N LEU A 181 19.75 3.37 2.84
CA LEU A 181 19.03 4.13 1.81
C LEU A 181 17.63 3.55 1.61
#